data_033b17915fec43ffc3e8326dc88d287d
#
_entry.id   033b17915fec43ffc3e8326dc88d287d
#
_cell.length_a   1.000
_cell.length_b   1.000
_cell.length_c   1.000
_cell.angle_alpha   90.00
_cell.angle_beta   90.00
_cell.angle_gamma   90.00
#
_symmetry.space_group_name_H-M   'P 1'
#
loop_
_entity.id
_entity.type
_entity.pdbx_description
1 polymer ?
#
loop_
_entity_poly.entity_id
_entity_poly.type
_entity_poly.pdbx_seq_one_letter_code
_entity_poly.pdbx_strand_id
1 'polypeptide(L)'
;MSKTNKNLTPQKSILDFSNTEIAFAYKTNRELKKAGWLFSLMNKTWLVNPLSDLGLLAIKLHVPFTKSIVRDTMFRQFVGGRTLFESTPSIEKLYEFNILSVLDYGAEAKTTEHEFNKTMNENIRAIEFAKVNQSTPVVVSKISGIARFGLLEKIQKDRSGLPKSVLVEYRNVLKRIDSICYAASINGVSVMIDAEESWIQDTIDHIADLMM
;
A
#
# COMPACT_ATOMS: atom_id res chain seq x y z
N MET A 1 -29.55 -51.93 9.63
CA MET A 1 -28.50 -51.81 8.61
C MET A 1 -29.05 -50.99 7.45
N SER A 2 -28.66 -49.77 7.34
CA SER A 2 -28.80 -49.02 6.08
C SER A 2 -27.71 -47.96 6.05
N LYS A 3 -26.72 -48.18 5.19
CA LYS A 3 -25.61 -47.28 4.91
C LYS A 3 -26.10 -46.25 3.90
N THR A 4 -26.36 -45.05 4.33
CA THR A 4 -26.60 -43.93 3.41
C THR A 4 -25.25 -43.30 3.07
N ASN A 5 -24.63 -43.76 2.00
CA ASN A 5 -23.48 -43.13 1.40
C ASN A 5 -23.98 -41.88 0.65
N LYS A 6 -23.91 -40.71 1.30
CA LYS A 6 -24.07 -39.46 0.59
C LYS A 6 -22.76 -39.16 -0.15
N ASN A 7 -22.77 -39.47 -1.45
CA ASN A 7 -21.78 -38.90 -2.39
C ASN A 7 -21.92 -37.40 -2.40
N LEU A 8 -21.06 -36.71 -1.59
CA LEU A 8 -20.83 -35.30 -1.70
C LEU A 8 -20.06 -35.08 -3.01
N THR A 9 -20.79 -34.77 -4.08
CA THR A 9 -20.18 -34.17 -5.26
C THR A 9 -19.37 -32.94 -4.83
N PRO A 10 -18.10 -32.82 -5.18
CA PRO A 10 -17.32 -31.64 -4.84
C PRO A 10 -18.01 -30.43 -5.47
N GLN A 11 -18.47 -29.53 -4.62
CA GLN A 11 -19.05 -28.27 -5.05
C GLN A 11 -17.98 -27.52 -5.84
N LYS A 12 -18.19 -27.38 -7.15
CA LYS A 12 -17.27 -26.73 -8.06
C LYS A 12 -17.03 -25.31 -7.51
N SER A 13 -15.79 -25.00 -7.19
CA SER A 13 -15.41 -23.67 -6.71
C SER A 13 -15.98 -22.61 -7.67
N ILE A 14 -16.76 -21.67 -7.14
CA ILE A 14 -17.33 -20.54 -7.89
C ILE A 14 -16.21 -19.62 -8.41
N LEU A 15 -15.03 -19.68 -7.77
CA LEU A 15 -13.87 -18.87 -8.11
C LEU A 15 -12.94 -19.65 -9.04
N ASP A 16 -12.70 -19.09 -10.22
CA ASP A 16 -11.73 -19.59 -11.19
C ASP A 16 -10.63 -18.54 -11.41
N PHE A 17 -9.48 -18.76 -10.81
CA PHE A 17 -8.30 -17.91 -10.94
C PHE A 17 -7.52 -18.12 -12.23
N SER A 18 -7.86 -19.14 -13.04
CA SER A 18 -7.22 -19.40 -14.33
C SER A 18 -7.73 -18.48 -15.45
N ASN A 19 -8.91 -17.89 -15.26
CA ASN A 19 -9.51 -17.00 -16.25
C ASN A 19 -8.95 -15.58 -16.14
N THR A 20 -7.83 -15.33 -16.81
CA THR A 20 -7.18 -14.02 -16.85
C THR A 20 -7.96 -12.98 -17.64
N GLU A 21 -8.88 -13.37 -18.52
CA GLU A 21 -9.74 -12.43 -19.25
C GLU A 21 -10.65 -11.67 -18.30
N ILE A 22 -11.25 -12.36 -17.32
CA ILE A 22 -12.05 -11.71 -16.28
C ILE A 22 -11.16 -10.79 -15.42
N ALA A 23 -10.00 -11.27 -14.98
CA ALA A 23 -9.08 -10.53 -14.12
C ALA A 23 -8.60 -9.21 -14.74
N PHE A 24 -8.47 -9.16 -16.06
CA PHE A 24 -7.99 -7.99 -16.79
C PHE A 24 -9.05 -7.29 -17.66
N ALA A 25 -10.33 -7.60 -17.47
CA ALA A 25 -11.44 -7.04 -18.25
C ALA A 25 -11.47 -5.50 -18.27
N TYR A 26 -11.01 -4.85 -17.18
CA TYR A 26 -10.91 -3.40 -17.07
C TYR A 26 -9.78 -2.78 -17.93
N LYS A 27 -8.87 -3.58 -18.49
CA LYS A 27 -7.75 -3.11 -19.31
C LYS A 27 -8.04 -3.25 -20.80
N THR A 28 -7.63 -2.26 -21.57
CA THR A 28 -7.62 -2.36 -23.03
C THR A 28 -6.49 -3.24 -23.55
N ASN A 29 -6.64 -3.80 -24.74
CA ASN A 29 -5.57 -4.58 -25.40
C ASN A 29 -4.25 -3.80 -25.54
N ARG A 30 -4.31 -2.47 -25.69
CA ARG A 30 -3.12 -1.61 -25.76
C ARG A 30 -2.42 -1.54 -24.40
N GLU A 31 -3.19 -1.39 -23.30
CA GLU A 31 -2.65 -1.39 -21.94
C GLU A 31 -2.03 -2.74 -21.59
N LEU A 32 -2.69 -3.85 -21.95
CA LEU A 32 -2.16 -5.20 -21.76
C LEU A 32 -0.84 -5.44 -22.52
N LYS A 33 -0.77 -5.05 -23.80
CA LYS A 33 0.46 -5.16 -24.59
C LYS A 33 1.60 -4.31 -23.98
N LYS A 34 1.29 -3.10 -23.51
CA LYS A 34 2.27 -2.23 -22.86
C LYS A 34 2.77 -2.84 -21.55
N ALA A 35 1.87 -3.37 -20.71
CA ALA A 35 2.22 -4.06 -19.47
C ALA A 35 3.09 -5.30 -19.76
N GLY A 36 2.69 -6.15 -20.69
CA GLY A 36 3.45 -7.35 -21.09
C GLY A 36 4.85 -7.00 -21.59
N TRP A 37 5.01 -5.95 -22.41
CA TRP A 37 6.31 -5.46 -22.82
C TRP A 37 7.15 -4.99 -21.64
N LEU A 38 6.56 -4.20 -20.71
CA LEU A 38 7.25 -3.68 -19.54
C LEU A 38 7.75 -4.83 -18.63
N PHE A 39 6.89 -5.78 -18.30
CA PHE A 39 7.27 -6.95 -17.50
C PHE A 39 8.31 -7.85 -18.21
N SER A 40 8.22 -8.00 -19.53
CA SER A 40 9.23 -8.71 -20.31
C SER A 40 10.60 -8.02 -20.25
N LEU A 41 10.63 -6.68 -20.20
CA LEU A 41 11.84 -5.91 -20.00
C LEU A 41 12.41 -6.09 -18.60
N MET A 42 11.55 -6.00 -17.58
CA MET A 42 11.91 -6.16 -16.16
C MET A 42 12.48 -7.55 -15.83
N ASN A 43 12.09 -8.58 -16.57
CA ASN A 43 12.64 -9.93 -16.43
C ASN A 43 14.12 -10.05 -16.88
N LYS A 44 14.66 -9.04 -17.53
CA LYS A 44 16.06 -9.02 -18.00
C LYS A 44 16.93 -8.26 -17.00
N THR A 45 17.33 -8.92 -15.91
CA THR A 45 18.10 -8.30 -14.81
C THR A 45 19.38 -7.60 -15.26
N TRP A 46 20.08 -8.15 -16.29
CA TRP A 46 21.27 -7.55 -16.89
C TRP A 46 21.02 -6.17 -17.53
N LEU A 47 19.75 -5.89 -17.90
CA LEU A 47 19.33 -4.64 -18.52
C LEU A 47 18.72 -3.68 -17.49
N VAL A 48 17.98 -4.23 -16.49
CA VAL A 48 17.26 -3.43 -15.48
C VAL A 48 18.23 -2.65 -14.62
N ASN A 49 19.31 -3.27 -14.12
CA ASN A 49 20.25 -2.62 -13.22
C ASN A 49 20.90 -1.36 -13.89
N PRO A 50 21.54 -1.46 -15.06
CA PRO A 50 22.15 -0.28 -15.69
C PRO A 50 21.10 0.75 -16.11
N LEU A 51 19.89 0.35 -16.52
CA LEU A 51 18.83 1.31 -16.85
C LEU A 51 18.31 2.06 -15.62
N SER A 52 18.23 1.38 -14.46
CA SER A 52 17.84 2.00 -13.20
C SER A 52 18.89 3.04 -12.76
N ASP A 53 20.17 2.69 -12.79
CA ASP A 53 21.27 3.59 -12.44
C ASP A 53 21.32 4.81 -13.38
N LEU A 54 21.17 4.57 -14.68
CA LEU A 54 21.11 5.64 -15.68
C LEU A 54 19.88 6.54 -15.46
N GLY A 55 18.72 5.95 -15.14
CA GLY A 55 17.50 6.67 -14.85
C GLY A 55 17.63 7.55 -13.60
N LEU A 56 18.22 7.02 -12.53
CA LEU A 56 18.51 7.78 -11.31
C LEU A 56 19.48 8.93 -11.56
N LEU A 57 20.55 8.66 -12.34
CA LEU A 57 21.51 9.70 -12.71
C LEU A 57 20.84 10.79 -13.55
N ALA A 58 20.02 10.41 -14.52
CA ALA A 58 19.31 11.36 -15.37
C ALA A 58 18.31 12.23 -14.57
N ILE A 59 17.65 11.65 -13.54
CA ILE A 59 16.78 12.41 -12.61
C ILE A 59 17.62 13.39 -11.78
N LYS A 60 18.77 12.96 -11.25
CA LYS A 60 19.68 13.81 -10.46
C LYS A 60 20.24 14.97 -11.29
N LEU A 61 20.59 14.71 -12.54
CA LEU A 61 21.10 15.72 -13.47
C LEU A 61 20.02 16.58 -14.13
N HIS A 62 18.73 16.37 -13.75
CA HIS A 62 17.58 17.08 -14.30
C HIS A 62 17.47 17.00 -15.83
N VAL A 63 17.88 15.87 -16.42
CA VAL A 63 17.78 15.67 -17.87
C VAL A 63 16.33 15.84 -18.32
N PRO A 64 16.06 16.69 -19.34
CA PRO A 64 14.71 16.95 -19.79
C PRO A 64 14.01 15.66 -20.24
N PHE A 65 12.68 15.62 -20.07
CA PHE A 65 11.80 14.49 -20.40
C PHE A 65 11.98 13.22 -19.56
N THR A 66 13.05 13.02 -18.78
CA THR A 66 13.26 11.81 -17.95
C THR A 66 12.07 11.54 -17.03
N LYS A 67 11.59 12.56 -16.32
CA LYS A 67 10.43 12.43 -15.43
C LYS A 67 9.16 12.01 -16.18
N SER A 68 8.94 12.49 -17.40
CA SER A 68 7.80 12.11 -18.23
C SER A 68 7.90 10.67 -18.70
N ILE A 69 9.09 10.22 -19.12
CA ILE A 69 9.33 8.83 -19.52
C ILE A 69 9.04 7.89 -18.34
N VAL A 70 9.62 8.16 -17.17
CA VAL A 70 9.39 7.34 -15.96
C VAL A 70 7.92 7.33 -15.58
N ARG A 71 7.25 8.49 -15.62
CA ARG A 71 5.81 8.59 -15.33
C ARG A 71 4.97 7.77 -16.32
N ASP A 72 5.23 7.89 -17.61
CA ASP A 72 4.40 7.28 -18.64
C ASP A 72 4.69 5.79 -18.84
N THR A 73 5.76 5.27 -18.26
CA THR A 73 6.13 3.86 -18.25
C THR A 73 5.88 3.20 -16.90
N MET A 74 6.80 3.38 -15.96
CA MET A 74 6.80 2.70 -14.67
C MET A 74 5.68 3.21 -13.75
N PHE A 75 5.58 4.54 -13.55
CA PHE A 75 4.65 5.10 -12.58
C PHE A 75 3.20 4.73 -12.90
N ARG A 76 2.74 4.89 -14.13
CA ARG A 76 1.36 4.52 -14.53
C ARG A 76 1.04 3.04 -14.41
N GLN A 77 2.05 2.16 -14.36
CA GLN A 77 1.81 0.73 -14.18
C GLN A 77 1.58 0.37 -12.72
N PHE A 78 2.27 1.04 -11.78
CA PHE A 78 2.33 0.65 -10.39
C PHE A 78 1.65 1.63 -9.43
N VAL A 79 1.36 2.86 -9.87
CA VAL A 79 0.83 3.91 -9.00
C VAL A 79 -0.47 4.47 -9.58
N GLY A 80 -1.51 4.51 -8.77
CA GLY A 80 -2.83 5.01 -9.16
C GLY A 80 -2.83 6.50 -9.50
N GLY A 81 -2.05 7.31 -8.76
CA GLY A 81 -1.91 8.75 -8.94
C GLY A 81 -0.96 9.35 -7.91
N ARG A 82 -0.50 10.57 -8.09
CA ARG A 82 0.33 11.32 -7.14
C ARG A 82 -0.50 11.98 -6.03
N THR A 83 -1.78 12.13 -6.28
CA THR A 83 -2.76 12.72 -5.37
C THR A 83 -4.06 11.93 -5.46
N LEU A 84 -4.93 12.05 -4.47
CA LEU A 84 -6.27 11.45 -4.47
C LEU A 84 -7.05 11.86 -5.72
N PHE A 85 -6.95 13.14 -6.12
CA PHE A 85 -7.61 13.65 -7.32
C PHE A 85 -7.08 12.97 -8.61
N GLU A 86 -5.77 12.79 -8.74
CA GLU A 86 -5.18 12.08 -9.89
C GLU A 86 -5.54 10.58 -9.91
N SER A 87 -5.84 9.98 -8.76
CA SER A 87 -6.21 8.56 -8.63
C SER A 87 -7.70 8.31 -8.98
N THR A 88 -8.56 9.33 -8.85
CA THR A 88 -10.02 9.20 -9.02
C THR A 88 -10.41 8.51 -10.33
N PRO A 89 -9.91 8.88 -11.52
CA PRO A 89 -10.29 8.21 -12.76
C PRO A 89 -9.93 6.73 -12.81
N SER A 90 -8.83 6.32 -12.14
CA SER A 90 -8.43 4.92 -12.05
C SER A 90 -9.35 4.13 -11.12
N ILE A 91 -9.73 4.74 -9.99
CA ILE A 91 -10.67 4.19 -9.01
C ILE A 91 -12.04 3.99 -9.64
N GLU A 92 -12.57 5.01 -10.34
CA GLU A 92 -13.86 4.96 -11.02
C GLU A 92 -13.89 3.86 -12.10
N LYS A 93 -12.84 3.80 -12.92
CA LYS A 93 -12.69 2.75 -13.94
C LYS A 93 -12.72 1.35 -13.33
N LEU A 94 -12.04 1.11 -12.20
CA LEU A 94 -12.06 -0.18 -11.50
C LEU A 94 -13.46 -0.47 -10.95
N TYR A 95 -14.12 0.53 -10.39
CA TYR A 95 -15.45 0.38 -9.80
C TYR A 95 -16.53 0.01 -10.85
N GLU A 96 -16.42 0.47 -12.10
CA GLU A 96 -17.27 0.05 -13.22
C GLU A 96 -17.20 -1.48 -13.45
N PHE A 97 -16.10 -2.13 -13.06
CA PHE A 97 -15.92 -3.57 -13.14
C PHE A 97 -16.13 -4.29 -11.78
N ASN A 98 -16.81 -3.64 -10.82
CA ASN A 98 -17.05 -4.13 -9.47
C ASN A 98 -15.75 -4.44 -8.68
N ILE A 99 -14.68 -3.71 -8.96
CA ILE A 99 -13.40 -3.81 -8.26
C ILE A 99 -13.29 -2.61 -7.31
N LEU A 100 -13.24 -2.88 -6.02
CA LEU A 100 -12.99 -1.88 -4.99
C LEU A 100 -11.50 -1.55 -4.92
N SER A 101 -11.19 -0.31 -4.54
CA SER A 101 -9.81 0.15 -4.41
C SER A 101 -9.44 0.33 -2.94
N VAL A 102 -8.22 0.03 -2.61
CA VAL A 102 -7.61 0.33 -1.31
C VAL A 102 -6.65 1.50 -1.50
N LEU A 103 -6.77 2.53 -0.64
CA LEU A 103 -5.89 3.69 -0.71
C LEU A 103 -4.66 3.46 0.16
N ASP A 104 -3.50 3.44 -0.46
CA ASP A 104 -2.20 3.38 0.20
C ASP A 104 -1.39 4.64 -0.13
N TYR A 105 -1.02 5.41 0.91
CA TYR A 105 -0.08 6.51 0.77
C TYR A 105 1.34 5.97 0.88
N GLY A 106 2.04 5.82 -0.23
CA GLY A 106 3.37 5.20 -0.35
C GLY A 106 4.49 5.97 0.36
N ALA A 107 4.32 6.28 1.64
CA ALA A 107 5.31 6.94 2.49
C ALA A 107 5.90 5.92 3.47
N GLU A 108 7.13 5.55 3.25
CA GLU A 108 7.91 4.61 4.06
C GLU A 108 9.23 5.25 4.50
N ALA A 109 9.88 4.66 5.50
CA ALA A 109 11.23 4.99 5.95
C ALA A 109 11.45 6.48 6.20
N LYS A 110 10.46 7.15 6.79
CA LYS A 110 10.58 8.55 7.20
C LYS A 110 11.49 8.69 8.41
N THR A 111 12.06 9.88 8.60
CA THR A 111 13.10 10.09 9.62
C THR A 111 12.84 11.27 10.55
N THR A 112 11.93 12.18 10.19
CA THR A 112 11.67 13.40 10.96
C THR A 112 10.23 13.46 11.46
N GLU A 113 10.03 14.11 12.61
CA GLU A 113 8.70 14.37 13.21
C GLU A 113 7.76 15.09 12.22
N HIS A 114 8.32 16.01 11.42
CA HIS A 114 7.55 16.72 10.39
C HIS A 114 7.01 15.76 9.32
N GLU A 115 7.84 14.86 8.82
CA GLU A 115 7.42 13.85 7.83
C GLU A 115 6.41 12.86 8.41
N PHE A 116 6.60 12.41 9.66
CA PHE A 116 5.65 11.53 10.33
C PHE A 116 4.27 12.17 10.47
N ASN A 117 4.23 13.44 10.91
CA ASN A 117 2.96 14.16 11.03
C ASN A 117 2.33 14.43 9.66
N LYS A 118 3.14 14.70 8.63
CA LYS A 118 2.64 14.81 7.25
C LYS A 118 2.01 13.51 6.79
N THR A 119 2.66 12.37 6.99
CA THR A 119 2.13 11.05 6.63
C THR A 119 0.82 10.77 7.36
N MET A 120 0.74 11.03 8.67
CA MET A 120 -0.50 10.92 9.44
C MET A 120 -1.63 11.76 8.81
N ASN A 121 -1.35 13.02 8.47
CA ASN A 121 -2.34 13.90 7.86
C ASN A 121 -2.80 13.43 6.48
N GLU A 122 -1.89 12.86 5.66
CA GLU A 122 -2.26 12.29 4.35
C GLU A 122 -3.14 11.04 4.51
N ASN A 123 -2.88 10.19 5.53
CA ASN A 123 -3.77 9.07 5.87
C ASN A 123 -5.17 9.56 6.28
N ILE A 124 -5.25 10.60 7.13
CA ILE A 124 -6.53 11.19 7.54
C ILE A 124 -7.28 11.76 6.33
N ARG A 125 -6.61 12.45 5.40
CA ARG A 125 -7.21 12.93 4.15
C ARG A 125 -7.72 11.79 3.26
N ALA A 126 -6.98 10.68 3.21
CA ALA A 126 -7.42 9.49 2.48
C ALA A 126 -8.70 8.89 3.11
N ILE A 127 -8.81 8.89 4.44
CA ILE A 127 -10.00 8.47 5.17
C ILE A 127 -11.19 9.39 4.87
N GLU A 128 -10.98 10.71 4.89
CA GLU A 128 -12.01 11.71 4.53
C GLU A 128 -12.49 11.54 3.08
N PHE A 129 -11.58 11.24 2.16
CA PHE A 129 -11.91 10.91 0.78
C PHE A 129 -12.71 9.59 0.68
N ALA A 130 -12.29 8.55 1.40
CA ALA A 130 -12.93 7.24 1.42
C ALA A 130 -14.36 7.30 1.97
N LYS A 131 -14.62 8.14 3.00
CA LYS A 131 -15.94 8.36 3.58
C LYS A 131 -17.04 8.64 2.55
N VAL A 132 -16.71 9.41 1.53
CA VAL A 132 -17.67 9.82 0.48
C VAL A 132 -17.57 8.98 -0.80
N ASN A 133 -16.67 7.98 -0.81
CA ASN A 133 -16.38 7.14 -1.97
C ASN A 133 -16.58 5.66 -1.65
N GLN A 134 -17.73 5.11 -2.04
CA GLN A 134 -18.03 3.67 -1.85
C GLN A 134 -17.05 2.74 -2.58
N SER A 135 -16.35 3.24 -3.59
CA SER A 135 -15.33 2.50 -4.33
C SER A 135 -14.01 2.31 -3.57
N THR A 136 -13.84 2.99 -2.42
CA THR A 136 -12.60 2.95 -1.61
C THR A 136 -12.89 2.71 -0.14
N PRO A 137 -13.32 1.50 0.27
CA PRO A 137 -13.79 1.24 1.63
C PRO A 137 -12.67 1.13 2.67
N VAL A 138 -11.41 1.04 2.23
CA VAL A 138 -10.26 0.77 3.09
C VAL A 138 -9.11 1.71 2.78
N VAL A 139 -8.44 2.20 3.82
CA VAL A 139 -7.19 2.97 3.75
C VAL A 139 -6.07 2.17 4.43
N VAL A 140 -4.90 2.14 3.82
CA VAL A 140 -3.71 1.49 4.38
C VAL A 140 -2.85 2.51 5.11
N SER A 141 -2.31 2.12 6.24
CA SER A 141 -1.29 2.87 6.99
C SER A 141 -0.06 2.01 7.23
N LYS A 142 1.11 2.53 6.87
CA LYS A 142 2.42 1.93 7.15
C LYS A 142 3.02 2.58 8.38
N ILE A 143 3.43 1.76 9.35
CA ILE A 143 3.99 2.26 10.61
C ILE A 143 5.33 2.94 10.38
N SER A 144 6.16 2.45 9.44
CA SER A 144 7.43 3.12 9.06
C SER A 144 7.26 4.48 8.39
N GLY A 145 6.05 4.82 7.94
CA GLY A 145 5.69 6.15 7.46
C GLY A 145 5.44 7.18 8.58
N ILE A 146 5.10 6.71 9.78
CA ILE A 146 4.78 7.53 10.96
C ILE A 146 5.72 7.32 12.15
N ALA A 147 6.72 6.44 11.99
CA ALA A 147 7.71 6.08 12.98
C ALA A 147 9.09 5.90 12.34
N ARG A 148 10.14 6.21 13.08
CA ARG A 148 11.51 5.95 12.66
C ARG A 148 11.81 4.44 12.74
N PHE A 149 12.41 3.89 11.69
CA PHE A 149 12.76 2.48 11.58
C PHE A 149 13.55 1.97 12.79
N GLY A 150 14.65 2.64 13.14
CA GLY A 150 15.47 2.27 14.29
C GLY A 150 14.79 2.39 15.66
N LEU A 151 13.65 3.10 15.77
CA LEU A 151 12.80 3.05 16.96
C LEU A 151 12.06 1.72 17.03
N LEU A 152 11.43 1.30 15.92
CA LEU A 152 10.67 0.06 15.84
C LEU A 152 11.55 -1.16 16.10
N GLU A 153 12.75 -1.21 15.50
CA GLU A 153 13.75 -2.24 15.77
C GLU A 153 14.17 -2.31 17.25
N LYS A 154 14.33 -1.14 17.88
CA LYS A 154 14.74 -1.06 19.29
C LYS A 154 13.67 -1.62 20.21
N ILE A 155 12.40 -1.30 19.94
CA ILE A 155 11.24 -1.79 20.68
C ILE A 155 11.07 -3.30 20.46
N GLN A 156 11.33 -3.80 19.26
CA GLN A 156 11.26 -5.23 18.97
C GLN A 156 12.29 -6.04 19.76
N LYS A 157 13.52 -5.50 19.90
CA LYS A 157 14.62 -6.17 20.63
C LYS A 157 14.38 -6.21 22.14
N ASP A 158 13.92 -5.12 22.73
CA ASP A 158 13.64 -5.04 24.16
C ASP A 158 12.58 -3.95 24.44
N ARG A 159 11.45 -4.38 24.99
CA ARG A 159 10.35 -3.48 25.39
C ARG A 159 10.48 -3.03 26.86
N SER A 160 11.28 -3.69 27.67
CA SER A 160 11.27 -3.55 29.14
C SER A 160 12.23 -2.49 29.68
N GLY A 161 13.36 -2.27 29.04
CA GLY A 161 14.46 -1.41 29.52
C GLY A 161 14.63 -0.11 28.74
N LEU A 162 13.59 0.40 28.08
CA LEU A 162 13.72 1.52 27.16
C LEU A 162 14.03 2.85 27.86
N PRO A 163 15.01 3.63 27.36
CA PRO A 163 15.28 4.99 27.86
C PRO A 163 14.07 5.91 27.75
N LYS A 164 13.97 6.89 28.64
CA LYS A 164 12.84 7.86 28.63
C LYS A 164 12.63 8.56 27.29
N SER A 165 13.71 8.90 26.58
CA SER A 165 13.64 9.53 25.24
C SER A 165 12.98 8.59 24.21
N VAL A 166 13.28 7.32 24.23
CA VAL A 166 12.68 6.31 23.36
C VAL A 166 11.20 6.13 23.67
N LEU A 167 10.84 6.10 24.95
CA LEU A 167 9.44 6.03 25.38
C LEU A 167 8.62 7.26 24.95
N VAL A 168 9.22 8.45 24.96
CA VAL A 168 8.57 9.67 24.46
C VAL A 168 8.33 9.56 22.93
N GLU A 169 9.35 9.15 22.18
CA GLU A 169 9.25 8.95 20.74
C GLU A 169 8.16 7.91 20.40
N TYR A 170 8.14 6.77 21.12
CA TYR A 170 7.13 5.73 20.92
C TYR A 170 5.70 6.19 21.24
N ARG A 171 5.52 6.98 22.31
CA ARG A 171 4.21 7.60 22.59
C ARG A 171 3.71 8.50 21.46
N ASN A 172 4.62 9.21 20.78
CA ASN A 172 4.24 10.01 19.63
C ASN A 172 3.79 9.14 18.45
N VAL A 173 4.40 7.97 18.26
CA VAL A 173 3.93 7.00 17.26
C VAL A 173 2.52 6.52 17.61
N LEU A 174 2.28 6.11 18.86
CA LEU A 174 0.96 5.66 19.31
C LEU A 174 -0.10 6.76 19.13
N LYS A 175 0.21 8.01 19.44
CA LYS A 175 -0.72 9.13 19.21
C LYS A 175 -1.07 9.33 17.74
N ARG A 176 -0.10 9.14 16.82
CA ARG A 176 -0.35 9.30 15.39
C ARG A 176 -1.26 8.20 14.86
N ILE A 177 -0.97 6.94 15.20
CA ILE A 177 -1.82 5.84 14.75
C ILE A 177 -3.21 5.90 15.38
N ASP A 178 -3.32 6.26 16.65
CA ASP A 178 -4.59 6.50 17.34
C ASP A 178 -5.42 7.59 16.63
N SER A 179 -4.78 8.69 16.23
CA SER A 179 -5.44 9.76 15.47
C SER A 179 -5.97 9.27 14.11
N ILE A 180 -5.22 8.41 13.42
CA ILE A 180 -5.65 7.79 12.15
C ILE A 180 -6.85 6.85 12.40
N CYS A 181 -6.75 5.95 13.38
CA CYS A 181 -7.80 5.00 13.73
C CYS A 181 -9.07 5.72 14.23
N TYR A 182 -8.92 6.76 15.04
CA TYR A 182 -10.03 7.59 15.48
C TYR A 182 -10.75 8.27 14.30
N ALA A 183 -9.98 8.89 13.38
CA ALA A 183 -10.55 9.49 12.17
C ALA A 183 -11.31 8.45 11.33
N ALA A 184 -10.78 7.25 11.20
CA ALA A 184 -11.42 6.15 10.49
C ALA A 184 -12.73 5.71 11.17
N SER A 185 -12.70 5.51 12.48
CA SER A 185 -13.86 5.10 13.29
C SER A 185 -15.04 6.07 13.15
N ILE A 186 -14.81 7.37 13.32
CA ILE A 186 -15.88 8.38 13.22
C ILE A 186 -16.41 8.58 11.79
N ASN A 187 -15.64 8.16 10.78
CA ASN A 187 -16.02 8.26 9.37
C ASN A 187 -16.55 6.93 8.79
N GLY A 188 -16.56 5.84 9.58
CA GLY A 188 -17.01 4.52 9.13
C GLY A 188 -16.13 3.91 8.03
N VAL A 189 -14.82 4.23 8.02
CA VAL A 189 -13.83 3.72 7.06
C VAL A 189 -12.92 2.72 7.76
N SER A 190 -12.62 1.60 7.10
CA SER A 190 -11.68 0.62 7.64
C SER A 190 -10.24 1.06 7.43
N VAL A 191 -9.38 0.82 8.44
CA VAL A 191 -7.93 0.99 8.33
C VAL A 191 -7.26 -0.38 8.33
N MET A 192 -6.36 -0.60 7.38
CA MET A 192 -5.45 -1.75 7.35
C MET A 192 -4.07 -1.27 7.77
N ILE A 193 -3.50 -1.84 8.83
CA ILE A 193 -2.09 -1.65 9.19
C ILE A 193 -1.30 -2.66 8.38
N ASP A 194 -0.38 -2.16 7.54
CA ASP A 194 0.38 -3.00 6.61
C ASP A 194 1.50 -3.76 7.34
N ALA A 195 1.78 -4.97 6.90
CA ALA A 195 2.94 -5.72 7.32
C ALA A 195 4.19 -5.19 6.61
N GLU A 196 5.29 -5.09 7.35
CA GLU A 196 6.52 -4.56 6.82
C GLU A 196 7.68 -5.57 7.03
N GLU A 197 8.92 -5.12 7.27
CA GLU A 197 10.04 -6.02 7.41
C GLU A 197 9.99 -6.84 8.71
N SER A 198 10.39 -8.10 8.65
CA SER A 198 10.30 -9.07 9.76
C SER A 198 11.00 -8.62 11.05
N TRP A 199 12.04 -7.77 10.94
CA TRP A 199 12.77 -7.24 12.10
C TRP A 199 12.12 -6.04 12.81
N ILE A 200 10.94 -5.61 12.34
CA ILE A 200 10.09 -4.62 13.00
C ILE A 200 8.64 -5.11 13.16
N GLN A 201 8.31 -6.28 12.62
CA GLN A 201 6.93 -6.78 12.52
C GLN A 201 6.27 -7.00 13.89
N ASP A 202 6.98 -7.58 14.88
CA ASP A 202 6.42 -7.80 16.22
C ASP A 202 6.05 -6.49 16.93
N THR A 203 6.74 -5.39 16.57
CA THR A 203 6.39 -4.06 17.06
C THR A 203 5.14 -3.53 16.36
N ILE A 204 5.02 -3.76 15.05
CA ILE A 204 3.84 -3.38 14.25
C ILE A 204 2.62 -4.15 14.73
N ASP A 205 2.72 -5.47 14.92
CA ASP A 205 1.63 -6.32 15.43
C ASP A 205 1.15 -5.83 16.80
N HIS A 206 2.09 -5.50 17.70
CA HIS A 206 1.73 -4.95 19.00
C HIS A 206 1.00 -3.60 18.91
N ILE A 207 1.41 -2.72 17.98
CA ILE A 207 0.72 -1.45 17.74
C ILE A 207 -0.69 -1.72 17.19
N ALA A 208 -0.83 -2.67 16.28
CA ALA A 208 -2.12 -3.07 15.72
C ALA A 208 -3.07 -3.61 16.81
N ASP A 209 -2.57 -4.50 17.67
CA ASP A 209 -3.33 -5.03 18.82
C ASP A 209 -3.83 -3.93 19.79
N LEU A 210 -3.04 -2.86 19.97
CA LEU A 210 -3.43 -1.72 20.80
C LEU A 210 -4.54 -0.87 20.18
N MET A 211 -4.70 -0.92 18.86
CA MET A 211 -5.69 -0.12 18.12
C MET A 211 -7.00 -0.88 17.88
N MET A 212 -7.02 -2.20 18.05
CA MET A 212 -8.21 -3.07 17.95
C MET A 212 -9.00 -3.12 19.26
#